data_48fc8a30da43b20a951173ef38ed88b3
#
_entry.id   48fc8a30da43b20a951173ef38ed88b3
#
_cell.length_a   1.000
_cell.length_b   1.000
_cell.length_c   1.000
_cell.angle_alpha   90.00
_cell.angle_beta   90.00
_cell.angle_gamma   90.00
#
_symmetry.space_group_name_H-M   'P 1'
#
loop_
_entity.id
_entity.type
_entity.pdbx_description
1 polymer ?
#
loop_
_entity_poly.entity_id
_entity_poly.type
_entity_poly.pdbx_seq_one_letter_code
_entity_poly.pdbx_strand_id
1 'polypeptide(L)'
;LVGSEMCIRDRKEEAARRGLDCENSVPLQYDAYLKPEVIRMFKETGVLSEKELEARNEVKWEIYIKKVQIEARVLGDLSLNHIIPVAVRYQSLLLDNIAKLKETFGGYPEYDDMSEEPRRLVRKIAGHICSVTRMVDEMVEARKKANRITDLRTKAIAYHDTVAPYLDEIRSHIDDLELMVDNQMWPLPKYRELLFIR
;
A
#
# COMPACT_ATOMS: atom_id res chain seq x y z
N LEU A 1 6.20 23.03 -1.78
CA LEU A 1 6.01 21.67 -2.36
C LEU A 1 5.58 21.67 -3.84
N VAL A 2 5.06 22.81 -4.36
CA VAL A 2 4.71 22.97 -5.80
C VAL A 2 5.95 22.89 -6.71
N GLY A 3 7.14 23.13 -6.19
CA GLY A 3 8.39 23.04 -6.95
C GLY A 3 8.94 21.62 -7.18
N SER A 4 8.44 20.59 -6.49
CA SER A 4 9.01 19.24 -6.58
C SER A 4 8.52 18.48 -7.83
N GLU A 5 7.25 18.61 -8.22
CA GLU A 5 6.71 17.92 -9.41
C GLU A 5 7.27 18.51 -10.70
N MET A 6 7.43 19.84 -10.78
CA MET A 6 8.07 20.50 -11.93
C MET A 6 9.53 20.06 -12.04
N CYS A 7 10.27 19.97 -10.92
CA CYS A 7 11.64 19.45 -10.91
C CYS A 7 11.76 17.98 -11.36
N ILE A 8 10.76 17.13 -11.06
CA ILE A 8 10.77 15.72 -11.47
C ILE A 8 10.54 15.59 -12.97
N ARG A 9 9.59 16.36 -13.54
CA ARG A 9 9.34 16.34 -14.99
C ARG A 9 10.54 16.85 -15.77
N ASP A 10 11.11 17.99 -15.37
CA ASP A 10 12.30 18.56 -16.00
C ASP A 10 13.49 17.61 -15.93
N ARG A 11 13.65 16.89 -14.81
CA ARG A 11 14.69 15.85 -14.67
C ARG A 11 14.48 14.67 -15.61
N LYS A 12 13.24 14.22 -15.81
CA LYS A 12 12.93 13.13 -16.75
C LYS A 12 13.20 13.55 -18.20
N GLU A 13 12.84 14.77 -18.57
CA GLU A 13 13.12 15.32 -19.90
C GLU A 13 14.63 15.44 -20.14
N GLU A 14 15.36 15.96 -19.16
CA GLU A 14 16.82 16.08 -19.24
C GLU A 14 17.52 14.68 -19.26
N ALA A 15 17.03 13.72 -18.48
CA ALA A 15 17.52 12.35 -18.52
C ALA A 15 17.31 11.71 -19.88
N ALA A 16 16.10 11.86 -20.46
CA ALA A 16 15.80 11.37 -21.81
C ALA A 16 16.70 12.01 -22.86
N ARG A 17 16.94 13.34 -22.76
CA ARG A 17 17.87 14.05 -23.65
C ARG A 17 19.30 13.53 -23.58
N ARG A 18 19.73 13.04 -22.42
CA ARG A 18 21.05 12.43 -22.19
C ARG A 18 21.10 10.93 -22.45
N GLY A 19 20.00 10.31 -22.88
CA GLY A 19 19.91 8.86 -23.09
C GLY A 19 19.93 8.04 -21.80
N LEU A 20 19.51 8.64 -20.67
CA LEU A 20 19.41 7.96 -19.39
C LEU A 20 17.98 7.41 -19.21
N ASP A 21 17.89 6.17 -18.75
CA ASP A 21 16.62 5.53 -18.40
C ASP A 21 16.02 6.15 -17.11
N CYS A 22 14.71 6.37 -17.13
CA CYS A 22 13.93 6.79 -15.96
C CYS A 22 12.85 5.75 -15.63
N GLU A 23 13.22 4.47 -15.61
CA GLU A 23 12.30 3.38 -15.31
C GLU A 23 11.91 3.39 -13.82
N ASN A 24 10.60 3.38 -13.55
CA ASN A 24 10.05 3.37 -12.18
C ASN A 24 9.72 1.94 -11.69
N SER A 25 9.61 1.00 -12.63
CA SER A 25 9.32 -0.39 -12.28
C SER A 25 10.58 -1.11 -11.82
N VAL A 26 10.63 -1.48 -10.54
CA VAL A 26 11.79 -2.20 -9.98
C VAL A 26 12.13 -3.49 -10.77
N PRO A 27 11.17 -4.36 -11.14
CA PRO A 27 11.49 -5.53 -11.97
C PRO A 27 12.11 -5.19 -13.31
N LEU A 28 11.69 -4.10 -13.96
CA LEU A 28 12.23 -3.67 -15.26
C LEU A 28 13.61 -3.02 -15.12
N GLN A 29 13.89 -2.35 -13.99
CA GLN A 29 15.23 -1.82 -13.73
C GLN A 29 16.31 -2.93 -13.70
N TYR A 30 15.96 -4.13 -13.27
CA TYR A 30 16.88 -5.25 -13.25
C TYR A 30 17.29 -5.71 -14.63
N ASP A 31 16.50 -5.46 -15.69
CA ASP A 31 16.85 -5.76 -17.08
C ASP A 31 18.11 -5.00 -17.52
N ALA A 32 18.39 -3.85 -16.90
CA ALA A 32 19.59 -3.07 -17.21
C ALA A 32 20.90 -3.86 -17.01
N TYR A 33 20.93 -4.79 -16.05
CA TYR A 33 22.11 -5.63 -15.80
C TYR A 33 22.38 -6.65 -16.91
N LEU A 34 21.37 -6.98 -17.73
CA LEU A 34 21.45 -7.93 -18.83
C LEU A 34 21.62 -7.25 -20.19
N LYS A 35 21.78 -5.92 -20.23
CA LYS A 35 22.11 -5.21 -21.48
C LYS A 35 23.50 -5.61 -21.98
N PRO A 36 23.70 -5.80 -23.30
CA PRO A 36 24.97 -6.28 -23.86
C PRO A 36 26.19 -5.42 -23.48
N GLU A 37 26.01 -4.11 -23.41
CA GLU A 37 27.07 -3.18 -22.98
C GLU A 37 27.47 -3.37 -21.52
N VAL A 38 26.51 -3.69 -20.65
CA VAL A 38 26.73 -3.92 -19.21
C VAL A 38 27.45 -5.27 -19.02
N ILE A 39 26.97 -6.32 -19.69
CA ILE A 39 27.63 -7.64 -19.70
C ILE A 39 29.08 -7.51 -20.16
N ARG A 40 29.34 -6.80 -21.27
CA ARG A 40 30.66 -6.57 -21.77
C ARG A 40 31.53 -5.83 -20.76
N MET A 41 31.04 -4.77 -20.16
CA MET A 41 31.74 -3.98 -19.13
C MET A 41 32.20 -4.87 -17.96
N PHE A 42 31.31 -5.69 -17.42
CA PHE A 42 31.62 -6.58 -16.28
C PHE A 42 32.62 -7.65 -16.67
N LYS A 43 32.54 -8.19 -17.89
CA LYS A 43 33.47 -9.18 -18.42
C LYS A 43 34.86 -8.60 -18.66
N GLU A 44 34.96 -7.40 -19.26
CA GLU A 44 36.25 -6.73 -19.56
C GLU A 44 36.95 -6.29 -18.26
N THR A 45 36.21 -5.91 -17.24
CA THR A 45 36.74 -5.56 -15.91
C THR A 45 37.06 -6.78 -15.04
N GLY A 46 36.69 -7.98 -15.48
CA GLY A 46 36.93 -9.23 -14.73
C GLY A 46 36.15 -9.35 -13.42
N VAL A 47 35.08 -8.56 -13.26
CA VAL A 47 34.28 -8.54 -12.01
C VAL A 47 33.26 -9.65 -11.98
N LEU A 48 32.48 -9.83 -13.05
CA LEU A 48 31.44 -10.86 -13.16
C LEU A 48 31.39 -11.42 -14.58
N SER A 49 31.14 -12.71 -14.68
CA SER A 49 30.79 -13.37 -15.94
C SER A 49 29.34 -13.15 -16.29
N GLU A 50 28.94 -13.38 -17.52
CA GLU A 50 27.57 -13.31 -18.00
C GLU A 50 26.62 -14.21 -17.19
N LYS A 51 27.03 -15.46 -16.95
CA LYS A 51 26.27 -16.42 -16.13
C LYS A 51 26.06 -15.97 -14.70
N GLU A 52 27.04 -15.30 -14.11
CA GLU A 52 26.91 -14.74 -12.75
C GLU A 52 25.97 -13.54 -12.73
N LEU A 53 25.96 -12.71 -13.78
CA LEU A 53 25.00 -11.61 -13.92
C LEU A 53 23.57 -12.13 -14.07
N GLU A 54 23.34 -13.13 -14.91
CA GLU A 54 22.05 -13.79 -15.08
C GLU A 54 21.54 -14.37 -13.75
N ALA A 55 22.35 -15.19 -13.08
CA ALA A 55 21.99 -15.79 -11.80
C ALA A 55 21.69 -14.75 -10.71
N ARG A 56 22.47 -13.67 -10.63
CA ARG A 56 22.21 -12.57 -9.68
C ARG A 56 20.93 -11.83 -10.02
N ASN A 57 20.60 -11.69 -11.29
CA ASN A 57 19.37 -11.03 -11.72
C ASN A 57 18.13 -11.85 -11.39
N GLU A 58 18.19 -13.17 -11.59
CA GLU A 58 17.13 -14.08 -11.15
C GLU A 58 16.86 -13.96 -9.64
N VAL A 59 17.94 -13.95 -8.83
CA VAL A 59 17.83 -13.75 -7.37
C VAL A 59 17.18 -12.41 -7.03
N LYS A 60 17.48 -11.32 -7.76
CA LYS A 60 16.85 -10.02 -7.53
C LYS A 60 15.35 -10.05 -7.79
N TRP A 61 14.90 -10.65 -8.90
CA TRP A 61 13.47 -10.83 -9.17
C TRP A 61 12.79 -11.69 -8.10
N GLU A 62 13.43 -12.78 -7.67
CA GLU A 62 12.89 -13.63 -6.61
C GLU A 62 12.75 -12.89 -5.28
N ILE A 63 13.75 -12.10 -4.89
CA ILE A 63 13.71 -11.27 -3.68
C ILE A 63 12.57 -10.26 -3.78
N TYR A 64 12.41 -9.59 -4.93
CA TYR A 64 11.32 -8.63 -5.14
C TYR A 64 9.95 -9.30 -4.97
N ILE A 65 9.72 -10.43 -5.64
CA ILE A 65 8.49 -11.21 -5.53
C ILE A 65 8.20 -11.56 -4.07
N LYS A 66 9.21 -12.08 -3.35
CA LYS A 66 9.07 -12.47 -1.95
C LYS A 66 8.73 -11.29 -1.04
N LYS A 67 9.38 -10.14 -1.24
CA LYS A 67 9.09 -8.92 -0.47
C LYS A 67 7.64 -8.48 -0.65
N VAL A 68 7.20 -8.26 -1.88
CA VAL A 68 5.81 -7.85 -2.16
C VAL A 68 4.80 -8.90 -1.66
N GLN A 69 5.13 -10.19 -1.78
CA GLN A 69 4.28 -11.26 -1.26
C GLN A 69 4.14 -11.22 0.26
N ILE A 70 5.21 -10.96 0.99
CA ILE A 70 5.20 -10.85 2.46
C ILE A 70 4.40 -9.61 2.86
N GLU A 71 4.69 -8.47 2.26
CA GLU A 71 4.01 -7.20 2.52
C GLU A 71 2.50 -7.33 2.30
N ALA A 72 2.08 -7.91 1.17
CA ALA A 72 0.67 -8.13 0.87
C ALA A 72 -0.02 -9.05 1.90
N ARG A 73 0.65 -10.10 2.38
CA ARG A 73 0.11 -11.00 3.40
C ARG A 73 -0.02 -10.31 4.75
N VAL A 74 1.01 -9.60 5.18
CA VAL A 74 1.03 -8.90 6.47
C VAL A 74 0.00 -7.77 6.47
N LEU A 75 -0.08 -6.97 5.39
CA LEU A 75 -1.08 -5.92 5.28
C LEU A 75 -2.50 -6.48 5.32
N GLY A 76 -2.77 -7.56 4.59
CA GLY A 76 -4.08 -8.23 4.63
C GLY A 76 -4.44 -8.74 6.02
N ASP A 77 -3.52 -9.37 6.73
CA ASP A 77 -3.71 -9.86 8.09
C ASP A 77 -3.97 -8.72 9.08
N LEU A 78 -3.13 -7.68 9.07
CA LEU A 78 -3.29 -6.49 9.92
C LEU A 78 -4.65 -5.81 9.65
N SER A 79 -5.03 -5.69 8.39
CA SER A 79 -6.29 -5.06 8.01
C SER A 79 -7.50 -5.82 8.56
N LEU A 80 -7.57 -7.13 8.29
CA LEU A 80 -8.76 -7.94 8.61
C LEU A 80 -8.83 -8.35 10.08
N ASN A 81 -7.69 -8.63 10.72
CA ASN A 81 -7.66 -9.19 12.08
C ASN A 81 -7.40 -8.15 13.17
N HIS A 82 -6.88 -6.97 12.84
CA HIS A 82 -6.57 -5.95 13.84
C HIS A 82 -7.35 -4.66 13.61
N ILE A 83 -7.29 -4.08 12.42
CA ILE A 83 -7.84 -2.74 12.15
C ILE A 83 -9.36 -2.76 12.00
N ILE A 84 -9.89 -3.59 11.10
CA ILE A 84 -11.35 -3.68 10.87
C ILE A 84 -12.12 -4.01 12.16
N PRO A 85 -11.73 -5.00 12.99
CA PRO A 85 -12.44 -5.29 14.23
C PRO A 85 -12.48 -4.11 15.20
N VAL A 86 -11.43 -3.29 15.24
CA VAL A 86 -11.42 -2.07 16.06
C VAL A 86 -12.32 -0.99 15.48
N ALA A 87 -12.27 -0.78 14.17
CA ALA A 87 -13.14 0.17 13.48
C ALA A 87 -14.64 -0.18 13.68
N VAL A 88 -14.99 -1.47 13.60
CA VAL A 88 -16.37 -1.95 13.88
C VAL A 88 -16.77 -1.71 15.33
N ARG A 89 -15.88 -1.95 16.30
CA ARG A 89 -16.18 -1.66 17.72
C ARG A 89 -16.40 -0.17 17.95
N TYR A 90 -15.58 0.68 17.38
CA TYR A 90 -15.75 2.12 17.49
C TYR A 90 -17.04 2.60 16.81
N GLN A 91 -17.37 2.03 15.65
CA GLN A 91 -18.64 2.29 14.98
C GLN A 91 -19.84 1.89 15.86
N SER A 92 -19.76 0.78 16.59
CA SER A 92 -20.82 0.37 17.55
C SER A 92 -21.00 1.37 18.68
N LEU A 93 -19.89 1.93 19.22
CA LEU A 93 -19.97 2.99 20.24
C LEU A 93 -20.68 4.24 19.70
N LEU A 94 -20.41 4.64 18.47
CA LEU A 94 -21.07 5.78 17.84
C LEU A 94 -22.56 5.51 17.60
N LEU A 95 -22.92 4.30 17.17
CA LEU A 95 -24.32 3.88 16.99
C LEU A 95 -25.08 3.85 18.30
N ASP A 96 -24.48 3.36 19.39
CA ASP A 96 -25.06 3.40 20.74
C ASP A 96 -25.26 4.84 21.20
N ASN A 97 -24.33 5.74 20.91
CA ASN A 97 -24.49 7.16 21.21
C ASN A 97 -25.69 7.76 20.46
N ILE A 98 -25.80 7.49 19.15
CA ILE A 98 -26.91 7.96 18.32
C ILE A 98 -28.25 7.44 18.84
N ALA A 99 -28.32 6.17 19.27
CA ALA A 99 -29.53 5.58 19.83
C ALA A 99 -29.94 6.27 21.11
N LYS A 100 -29.02 6.55 22.03
CA LYS A 100 -29.25 7.28 23.27
C LYS A 100 -29.64 8.73 23.03
N LEU A 101 -29.04 9.41 22.08
CA LEU A 101 -29.43 10.75 21.65
C LEU A 101 -30.90 10.75 21.15
N LYS A 102 -31.27 9.75 20.35
CA LYS A 102 -32.64 9.60 19.86
C LYS A 102 -33.64 9.34 20.98
N GLU A 103 -33.28 8.51 21.94
CA GLU A 103 -34.12 8.20 23.09
C GLU A 103 -34.37 9.45 23.95
N THR A 104 -33.32 10.27 24.16
CA THR A 104 -33.41 11.44 25.05
C THR A 104 -33.98 12.67 24.36
N PHE A 105 -33.58 12.92 23.10
CA PHE A 105 -33.87 14.17 22.38
C PHE A 105 -34.67 13.98 21.09
N GLY A 106 -35.11 12.77 20.76
CA GLY A 106 -35.78 12.48 19.48
C GLY A 106 -37.10 13.21 19.23
N GLY A 107 -37.66 13.86 20.23
CA GLY A 107 -38.84 14.74 20.12
C GLY A 107 -38.50 16.23 20.02
N TYR A 108 -37.22 16.60 20.03
CA TYR A 108 -36.78 18.00 20.03
C TYR A 108 -36.10 18.33 18.68
N PRO A 109 -36.25 19.59 18.22
CA PRO A 109 -35.65 20.03 16.95
C PRO A 109 -34.11 19.88 16.90
N GLU A 110 -33.45 19.97 18.04
CA GLU A 110 -31.98 19.91 18.17
C GLU A 110 -31.39 18.51 17.91
N TYR A 111 -32.25 17.46 17.91
CA TYR A 111 -31.79 16.09 17.69
C TYR A 111 -31.06 15.89 16.37
N ASP A 112 -31.55 16.49 15.30
CA ASP A 112 -30.94 16.32 13.97
C ASP A 112 -29.55 16.90 13.95
N ASP A 113 -29.34 18.10 14.49
CA ASP A 113 -28.03 18.75 14.60
C ASP A 113 -27.05 17.93 15.45
N MET A 114 -27.53 17.46 16.65
CA MET A 114 -26.67 16.66 17.55
C MET A 114 -26.26 15.31 16.98
N SER A 115 -27.09 14.71 16.14
CA SER A 115 -26.85 13.37 15.57
C SER A 115 -26.19 13.38 14.20
N GLU A 116 -26.06 14.52 13.52
CA GLU A 116 -25.54 14.61 12.15
C GLU A 116 -24.07 14.16 12.05
N GLU A 117 -23.20 14.73 12.89
CA GLU A 117 -21.76 14.39 12.86
C GLU A 117 -21.48 12.93 13.25
N PRO A 118 -22.05 12.36 14.33
CA PRO A 118 -21.92 10.94 14.61
C PRO A 118 -22.40 10.04 13.45
N ARG A 119 -23.55 10.37 12.84
CA ARG A 119 -24.06 9.62 11.67
C ARG A 119 -23.12 9.72 10.47
N ARG A 120 -22.54 10.89 10.22
CA ARG A 120 -21.57 11.11 9.13
C ARG A 120 -20.33 10.29 9.34
N LEU A 121 -19.81 10.26 10.58
CA LEU A 121 -18.62 9.49 10.94
C LEU A 121 -18.86 7.98 10.79
N VAL A 122 -20.00 7.46 11.28
CA VAL A 122 -20.39 6.06 11.08
C VAL A 122 -20.40 5.66 9.61
N ARG A 123 -20.96 6.50 8.74
CA ARG A 123 -21.00 6.24 7.27
C ARG A 123 -19.61 6.21 6.66
N LYS A 124 -18.72 7.14 7.06
CA LYS A 124 -17.33 7.17 6.56
C LYS A 124 -16.58 5.90 6.96
N ILE A 125 -16.64 5.54 8.24
CA ILE A 125 -16.00 4.32 8.77
C ILE A 125 -16.52 3.09 8.01
N ALA A 126 -17.83 2.96 7.81
CA ALA A 126 -18.40 1.85 7.05
C ALA A 126 -17.87 1.79 5.60
N GLY A 127 -17.75 2.95 4.94
CA GLY A 127 -17.17 3.04 3.59
C GLY A 127 -15.75 2.53 3.52
N HIS A 128 -14.89 2.96 4.45
CA HIS A 128 -13.50 2.50 4.51
C HIS A 128 -13.40 1.00 4.83
N ILE A 129 -14.20 0.48 5.77
CA ILE A 129 -14.25 -0.95 6.07
C ILE A 129 -14.59 -1.77 4.81
N CYS A 130 -15.65 -1.38 4.09
CA CYS A 130 -16.05 -2.05 2.85
C CYS A 130 -14.93 -2.01 1.79
N SER A 131 -14.31 -0.84 1.59
CA SER A 131 -13.24 -0.67 0.62
C SER A 131 -12.02 -1.53 0.95
N VAL A 132 -11.55 -1.50 2.21
CA VAL A 132 -10.40 -2.29 2.65
C VAL A 132 -10.68 -3.79 2.50
N THR A 133 -11.85 -4.27 2.93
CA THR A 133 -12.20 -5.69 2.82
C THR A 133 -12.17 -6.15 1.36
N ARG A 134 -12.84 -5.41 0.46
CA ARG A 134 -12.87 -5.72 -0.96
C ARG A 134 -11.46 -5.71 -1.58
N MET A 135 -10.65 -4.69 -1.31
CA MET A 135 -9.30 -4.59 -1.87
C MET A 135 -8.37 -5.69 -1.36
N VAL A 136 -8.50 -6.12 -0.10
CA VAL A 136 -7.73 -7.26 0.42
C VAL A 136 -8.09 -8.54 -0.32
N ASP A 137 -9.38 -8.79 -0.58
CA ASP A 137 -9.82 -9.96 -1.35
C ASP A 137 -9.29 -9.92 -2.80
N GLU A 138 -9.39 -8.76 -3.46
CA GLU A 138 -8.87 -8.55 -4.81
C GLU A 138 -7.34 -8.74 -4.86
N MET A 139 -6.60 -8.20 -3.90
CA MET A 139 -5.15 -8.37 -3.76
C MET A 139 -4.76 -9.84 -3.58
N VAL A 140 -5.51 -10.59 -2.78
CA VAL A 140 -5.29 -12.04 -2.58
C VAL A 140 -5.47 -12.79 -3.90
N GLU A 141 -6.50 -12.49 -4.67
CA GLU A 141 -6.73 -13.12 -5.97
C GLU A 141 -5.68 -12.73 -7.01
N ALA A 142 -5.27 -11.46 -7.06
CA ALA A 142 -4.16 -11.00 -7.91
C ALA A 142 -2.87 -11.75 -7.59
N ARG A 143 -2.53 -11.89 -6.31
CA ARG A 143 -1.38 -12.65 -5.82
C ARG A 143 -1.45 -14.13 -6.21
N LYS A 144 -2.62 -14.77 -6.09
CA LYS A 144 -2.81 -16.17 -6.52
C LYS A 144 -2.59 -16.33 -8.03
N LYS A 145 -3.05 -15.37 -8.85
CA LYS A 145 -2.84 -15.37 -10.29
C LYS A 145 -1.36 -15.21 -10.63
N ALA A 146 -0.69 -14.21 -10.03
CA ALA A 146 0.75 -13.95 -10.24
C ALA A 146 1.61 -15.16 -9.84
N ASN A 147 1.25 -15.88 -8.76
CA ASN A 147 1.97 -17.07 -8.32
C ASN A 147 1.98 -18.23 -9.32
N ARG A 148 0.99 -18.31 -10.22
CA ARG A 148 0.92 -19.37 -11.24
C ARG A 148 1.91 -19.17 -12.39
N ILE A 149 2.49 -17.97 -12.51
CA ILE A 149 3.49 -17.67 -13.52
C ILE A 149 4.80 -18.37 -13.13
N THR A 150 5.39 -19.10 -14.05
CA THR A 150 6.63 -19.86 -13.81
C THR A 150 7.88 -19.03 -14.06
N ASP A 151 7.85 -18.18 -15.10
CA ASP A 151 8.98 -17.29 -15.43
C ASP A 151 9.12 -16.19 -14.37
N LEU A 152 10.33 -16.10 -13.77
CA LEU A 152 10.59 -15.18 -12.64
C LEU A 152 10.45 -13.71 -13.02
N ARG A 153 10.95 -13.32 -14.20
CA ARG A 153 10.84 -11.94 -14.66
C ARG A 153 9.39 -11.53 -14.86
N THR A 154 8.64 -12.33 -15.60
CA THR A 154 7.22 -12.08 -15.86
C THR A 154 6.40 -12.09 -14.56
N LYS A 155 6.74 -12.99 -13.63
CA LYS A 155 6.11 -13.02 -12.30
C LYS A 155 6.41 -11.74 -11.52
N ALA A 156 7.64 -11.26 -11.52
CA ALA A 156 8.02 -10.02 -10.82
C ALA A 156 7.26 -8.81 -11.38
N ILE A 157 7.14 -8.72 -12.70
CA ILE A 157 6.34 -7.68 -13.37
C ILE A 157 4.85 -7.80 -12.97
N ALA A 158 4.28 -9.02 -13.00
CA ALA A 158 2.90 -9.23 -12.57
C ALA A 158 2.67 -8.83 -11.10
N TYR A 159 3.61 -9.11 -10.19
CA TYR A 159 3.55 -8.64 -8.81
C TYR A 159 3.59 -7.12 -8.70
N HIS A 160 4.45 -6.47 -9.48
CA HIS A 160 4.52 -5.01 -9.53
C HIS A 160 3.22 -4.39 -10.03
N ASP A 161 2.69 -4.89 -11.14
CA ASP A 161 1.57 -4.25 -11.83
C ASP A 161 0.21 -4.57 -11.22
N THR A 162 0.06 -5.75 -10.60
CA THR A 162 -1.26 -6.23 -10.14
C THR A 162 -1.40 -6.45 -8.65
N VAL A 163 -0.31 -6.51 -7.89
CA VAL A 163 -0.33 -6.73 -6.44
C VAL A 163 0.13 -5.48 -5.68
N ALA A 164 1.26 -4.91 -6.06
CA ALA A 164 1.85 -3.77 -5.36
C ALA A 164 0.92 -2.54 -5.27
N PRO A 165 0.11 -2.18 -6.29
CA PRO A 165 -0.79 -1.04 -6.18
C PRO A 165 -1.79 -1.13 -5.03
N TYR A 166 -2.28 -2.34 -4.70
CA TYR A 166 -3.18 -2.53 -3.56
C TYR A 166 -2.55 -2.18 -2.21
N LEU A 167 -1.21 -2.27 -2.08
CA LEU A 167 -0.54 -1.94 -0.83
C LEU A 167 -0.75 -0.46 -0.47
N ASP A 168 -0.58 0.43 -1.44
CA ASP A 168 -0.75 1.87 -1.24
C ASP A 168 -2.23 2.25 -1.10
N GLU A 169 -3.12 1.65 -1.90
CA GLU A 169 -4.55 1.92 -1.85
C GLU A 169 -5.18 1.48 -0.51
N ILE A 170 -4.89 0.26 -0.06
CA ILE A 170 -5.36 -0.24 1.24
C ILE A 170 -4.79 0.64 2.36
N ARG A 171 -3.49 0.99 2.28
CA ARG A 171 -2.84 1.86 3.26
C ARG A 171 -3.52 3.21 3.39
N SER A 172 -3.89 3.84 2.28
CA SER A 172 -4.58 5.13 2.30
C SER A 172 -5.90 5.07 3.08
N HIS A 173 -6.70 4.02 2.87
CA HIS A 173 -7.95 3.84 3.63
C HIS A 173 -7.71 3.55 5.11
N ILE A 174 -6.62 2.85 5.45
CA ILE A 174 -6.25 2.57 6.84
C ILE A 174 -5.79 3.84 7.54
N ASP A 175 -5.02 4.68 6.88
CA ASP A 175 -4.56 5.97 7.40
C ASP A 175 -5.77 6.89 7.69
N ASP A 176 -6.79 6.90 6.83
CA ASP A 176 -8.04 7.61 7.09
C ASP A 176 -8.80 7.04 8.30
N LEU A 177 -8.86 5.72 8.46
CA LEU A 177 -9.44 5.08 9.65
C LEU A 177 -8.67 5.43 10.92
N GLU A 178 -7.34 5.49 10.86
CA GLU A 178 -6.50 5.87 11.99
C GLU A 178 -6.82 7.27 12.51
N LEU A 179 -7.17 8.20 11.63
CA LEU A 179 -7.57 9.56 11.99
C LEU A 179 -8.98 9.64 12.60
N MET A 180 -9.86 8.68 12.27
CA MET A 180 -11.26 8.68 12.70
C MET A 180 -11.51 7.88 13.98
N VAL A 181 -10.78 6.79 14.18
CA VAL A 181 -10.95 5.88 15.32
C VAL A 181 -10.27 6.44 16.56
N ASP A 182 -10.87 6.20 17.73
CA ASP A 182 -10.32 6.59 19.03
C ASP A 182 -8.88 6.08 19.20
N ASN A 183 -7.99 6.98 19.65
CA ASN A 183 -6.58 6.68 19.85
C ASN A 183 -6.34 5.55 20.86
N GLN A 184 -7.18 5.42 21.89
CA GLN A 184 -7.04 4.36 22.90
C GLN A 184 -7.48 3.01 22.39
N MET A 185 -8.34 2.98 21.37
CA MET A 185 -8.81 1.76 20.73
C MET A 185 -7.93 1.31 19.58
N TRP A 186 -7.14 2.22 18.99
CA TRP A 186 -6.31 1.91 17.83
C TRP A 186 -5.24 0.86 18.14
N PRO A 187 -5.15 -0.25 17.38
CA PRO A 187 -4.34 -1.40 17.79
C PRO A 187 -2.86 -1.31 17.44
N LEU A 188 -2.47 -0.31 16.66
CA LEU A 188 -1.11 -0.13 16.17
C LEU A 188 -0.51 1.18 16.71
N PRO A 189 0.82 1.28 16.84
CA PRO A 189 1.47 2.54 17.19
C PRO A 189 1.14 3.63 16.18
N LYS A 190 0.68 4.78 16.65
CA LYS A 190 0.45 5.96 15.80
C LYS A 190 1.77 6.68 15.53
N TYR A 191 1.83 7.43 14.44
CA TYR A 191 2.99 8.25 14.08
C TYR A 191 3.51 9.10 15.24
N ARG A 192 2.59 9.67 16.02
CA ARG A 192 2.92 10.44 17.22
C ARG A 192 3.74 9.65 18.24
N GLU A 193 3.44 8.37 18.41
CA GLU A 193 4.12 7.51 19.40
C GLU A 193 5.51 7.10 18.92
N LEU A 194 5.74 7.05 17.62
CA LEU A 194 7.05 6.76 17.03
C LEU A 194 8.02 7.94 17.11
N LEU A 195 7.50 9.16 17.28
CA LEU A 195 8.34 10.38 17.38
C LEU A 195 8.93 10.59 18.77
N PHE A 196 8.40 9.95 19.79
CA PHE A 196 8.85 10.09 21.18
C PHE A 196 9.40 8.76 21.68
N ILE A 197 10.70 8.72 21.92
CA ILE A 197 11.36 7.64 22.65
C ILE A 197 10.95 7.79 24.13
N ARG A 198 10.22 6.82 24.65
CA ARG A 198 9.92 6.72 26.08
C ARG A 198 11.03 5.98 26.80
#